data_4dc3cad1104a1369f70a652f7df3d141
#
_entry.id   4dc3cad1104a1369f70a652f7df3d141
#
_cell.length_a   1.000
_cell.length_b   1.000
_cell.length_c   1.000
_cell.angle_alpha   90.00
_cell.angle_beta   90.00
_cell.angle_gamma   90.00
#
_symmetry.space_group_name_H-M   'P 1'
#
loop_
_entity.id
_entity.type
_entity.pdbx_description
1 polymer ?
#
loop_
_entity_poly.entity_id
_entity_poly.type
_entity_poly.pdbx_seq_one_letter_code
_entity_poly.pdbx_strand_id
1 'polypeptide(L)'
;MHCLMIAGILLALMTVGVAQSEVPSLPNLVPIPPSTQLPLSSALRAGTEYSDLVKAGYVEEEYYLSGVAPAITAAGETHFQAPYITRILVRKPKDPARFNGTVVIEPFTWFGERGAGWILTRNYLLREGYAYVGYTLNTNKPEHDPKFLPSDKPEDIERYEGIVNFEFMRRFDYARYAPLGFYYDPARFRRGTVPDPFVPQSQGVGAQLARLLKSNAPDGALAGLDVERVYVDSWAVTAQVWMDYLDQGRHEQWRMPDGRPLIDAYMTGRMSYGEVGGEVIRVPRKMPDDAPFVTVFTESELRYNAVNGIALPADTDRPPLRYYEVLGVPHLRPADLGTGEIEPVAADVGKENDPRCQVLYDEPAEFVVSALLDGMDRWVREGKPMPKASRVKRKGRGVARESATGNLIGGVRPPWIVVPAATYTIAEETDCGLAYDTKIPYSAKRLRSMYGSYENYQRKFQAAKVTAIAQGYLLPEDSKQLEPVARPEDFRGSH
;
A
#
# COMPACT_ATOMS: atom_id res chain seq x y z
N MET A 1 -32.62 35.42 -67.90
CA MET A 1 -32.92 35.50 -66.49
C MET A 1 -32.27 34.30 -65.81
N HIS A 2 -31.10 34.50 -65.24
CA HIS A 2 -30.34 33.46 -64.57
C HIS A 2 -30.40 33.79 -63.07
N CYS A 3 -30.98 32.88 -62.30
CA CYS A 3 -31.03 32.96 -60.85
C CYS A 3 -29.81 32.18 -60.22
N LEU A 4 -28.83 32.87 -59.62
CA LEU A 4 -27.77 32.28 -58.90
C LEU A 4 -28.30 31.97 -57.49
N MET A 5 -28.26 30.68 -57.09
CA MET A 5 -28.38 30.26 -55.71
C MET A 5 -26.99 30.27 -55.05
N ILE A 6 -26.83 31.11 -54.07
CA ILE A 6 -25.65 31.10 -53.17
C ILE A 6 -25.96 30.13 -52.00
N ALA A 7 -25.27 29.01 -51.96
CA ALA A 7 -25.32 28.08 -50.85
C ALA A 7 -24.35 28.57 -49.78
N GLY A 8 -24.88 29.07 -48.66
CA GLY A 8 -24.09 29.42 -47.48
C GLY A 8 -23.68 28.16 -46.69
N ILE A 9 -22.39 27.89 -46.63
CA ILE A 9 -21.83 26.85 -45.75
C ILE A 9 -21.72 27.45 -44.35
N LEU A 10 -22.60 27.03 -43.45
CA LEU A 10 -22.45 27.29 -42.01
C LEU A 10 -21.33 26.38 -41.46
N LEU A 11 -20.17 26.95 -41.19
CA LEU A 11 -19.09 26.29 -40.46
C LEU A 11 -19.46 26.31 -38.98
N ALA A 12 -19.96 25.17 -38.45
CA ALA A 12 -20.14 24.98 -37.00
C ALA A 12 -18.76 24.84 -36.37
N LEU A 13 -18.26 25.88 -35.74
CA LEU A 13 -17.12 25.83 -34.81
C LEU A 13 -17.55 24.98 -33.60
N MET A 14 -17.21 23.70 -33.61
CA MET A 14 -17.20 22.91 -32.38
C MET A 14 -16.08 23.47 -31.48
N THR A 15 -16.44 24.32 -30.56
CA THR A 15 -15.57 24.61 -29.43
C THR A 15 -15.44 23.32 -28.61
N VAL A 16 -14.31 22.64 -28.77
CA VAL A 16 -13.90 21.63 -27.84
C VAL A 16 -13.73 22.37 -26.50
N GLY A 17 -14.73 22.29 -25.65
CA GLY A 17 -14.64 22.77 -24.27
C GLY A 17 -13.52 21.99 -23.62
N VAL A 18 -12.39 22.66 -23.38
CA VAL A 18 -11.36 22.15 -22.47
C VAL A 18 -12.08 21.99 -21.14
N ALA A 19 -12.26 20.77 -20.68
CA ALA A 19 -12.83 20.49 -19.37
C ALA A 19 -11.98 21.28 -18.35
N GLN A 20 -12.59 22.29 -17.75
CA GLN A 20 -11.92 23.10 -16.75
C GLN A 20 -11.54 22.16 -15.60
N SER A 21 -10.24 22.11 -15.24
CA SER A 21 -9.76 21.25 -14.17
C SER A 21 -10.51 21.63 -12.89
N GLU A 22 -11.31 20.69 -12.38
CA GLU A 22 -11.94 20.87 -11.07
C GLU A 22 -10.85 20.81 -10.00
N VAL A 23 -10.73 21.86 -9.23
CA VAL A 23 -9.80 21.90 -8.09
C VAL A 23 -10.57 21.47 -6.85
N PRO A 24 -10.22 20.34 -6.20
CA PRO A 24 -10.87 19.94 -4.96
C PRO A 24 -10.80 21.06 -3.93
N SER A 25 -11.85 21.25 -3.12
CA SER A 25 -11.85 22.26 -2.05
C SER A 25 -10.75 21.95 -1.01
N LEU A 26 -10.22 22.98 -0.37
CA LEU A 26 -9.30 22.77 0.76
C LEU A 26 -10.09 22.33 1.99
N PRO A 27 -9.65 21.27 2.69
CA PRO A 27 -10.23 20.86 3.95
C PRO A 27 -9.73 21.72 5.11
N ASN A 28 -10.44 21.70 6.23
CA ASN A 28 -9.97 22.30 7.49
C ASN A 28 -9.09 21.29 8.23
N LEU A 29 -8.08 21.81 8.91
CA LEU A 29 -7.15 21.05 9.73
C LEU A 29 -7.19 21.59 11.16
N VAL A 30 -7.39 20.70 12.14
CA VAL A 30 -7.41 21.04 13.56
C VAL A 30 -6.56 20.03 14.34
N PRO A 31 -5.55 20.47 15.10
CA PRO A 31 -4.80 19.55 15.95
C PRO A 31 -5.72 18.79 16.90
N ILE A 32 -5.49 17.48 17.03
CA ILE A 32 -6.21 16.68 18.02
C ILE A 32 -5.60 16.98 19.40
N PRO A 33 -6.40 17.35 20.40
CA PRO A 33 -5.89 17.64 21.73
C PRO A 33 -5.12 16.45 22.32
N PRO A 34 -4.02 16.70 23.03
CA PRO A 34 -3.29 15.64 23.73
C PRO A 34 -4.21 14.88 24.70
N SER A 35 -4.04 13.59 24.76
CA SER A 35 -4.70 12.69 25.73
C SER A 35 -3.64 12.03 26.60
N THR A 36 -4.08 11.26 27.59
CA THR A 36 -3.19 10.46 28.44
C THR A 36 -2.51 9.31 27.68
N GLN A 37 -3.04 8.96 26.52
CA GLN A 37 -2.50 7.93 25.64
C GLN A 37 -1.84 8.55 24.39
N LEU A 38 -0.86 7.84 23.84
CA LEU A 38 -0.35 8.13 22.51
C LEU A 38 -1.46 7.88 21.45
N PRO A 39 -1.39 8.52 20.29
CA PRO A 39 -2.27 8.21 19.17
C PRO A 39 -2.34 6.72 18.86
N LEU A 40 -3.47 6.25 18.37
CA LEU A 40 -3.55 4.90 17.82
C LEU A 40 -2.53 4.75 16.68
N SER A 41 -1.82 3.63 16.62
CA SER A 41 -0.73 3.38 15.65
C SER A 41 0.43 4.39 15.71
N SER A 42 0.65 4.98 16.88
CA SER A 42 1.78 5.89 17.12
C SER A 42 3.11 5.17 16.97
N ALA A 43 4.02 5.81 16.23
CA ALA A 43 5.41 5.37 16.08
C ALA A 43 6.30 5.74 17.30
N LEU A 44 5.74 6.42 18.30
CA LEU A 44 6.46 6.79 19.54
C LEU A 44 6.31 5.75 20.65
N ARG A 45 5.54 4.70 20.43
CA ARG A 45 5.26 3.69 21.44
C ARG A 45 6.48 2.81 21.70
N ALA A 46 6.86 2.70 22.97
CA ALA A 46 8.00 1.90 23.39
C ALA A 46 7.80 0.40 23.10
N GLY A 47 8.87 -0.27 22.68
CA GLY A 47 8.86 -1.72 22.40
C GLY A 47 8.19 -2.13 21.09
N THR A 48 7.78 -1.17 20.28
CA THR A 48 7.29 -1.42 18.91
C THR A 48 8.43 -1.26 17.91
N GLU A 49 8.26 -1.82 16.71
CA GLU A 49 9.14 -1.54 15.56
C GLU A 49 9.20 -0.05 15.17
N TYR A 50 8.33 0.75 15.79
CA TYR A 50 8.19 2.17 15.55
C TYR A 50 9.09 3.05 16.45
N SER A 51 9.80 2.49 17.41
CA SER A 51 10.55 3.22 18.43
C SER A 51 11.72 4.08 17.92
N ASP A 52 12.10 3.94 16.67
CA ASP A 52 13.23 4.68 16.08
C ASP A 52 12.89 6.09 15.58
N LEU A 53 11.62 6.52 15.61
CA LEU A 53 11.18 7.80 15.08
C LEU A 53 11.94 8.98 15.71
N VAL A 54 12.01 9.02 17.04
CA VAL A 54 12.72 10.09 17.80
C VAL A 54 14.22 10.06 17.51
N LYS A 55 14.82 8.86 17.51
CA LYS A 55 16.23 8.68 17.18
C LYS A 55 16.57 9.13 15.77
N ALA A 56 15.62 8.94 14.82
CA ALA A 56 15.73 9.44 13.47
C ALA A 56 15.55 10.96 13.37
N GLY A 57 15.22 11.67 14.46
CA GLY A 57 15.02 13.12 14.46
C GLY A 57 13.69 13.56 13.86
N TYR A 58 12.64 12.75 14.04
CA TYR A 58 11.29 13.03 13.58
C TYR A 58 10.36 13.37 14.74
N VAL A 59 9.26 14.01 14.40
CA VAL A 59 8.11 14.24 15.28
C VAL A 59 6.87 13.57 14.70
N GLU A 60 5.93 13.23 15.58
CA GLU A 60 4.62 12.71 15.21
C GLU A 60 3.53 13.62 15.76
N GLU A 61 2.59 14.01 14.92
CA GLU A 61 1.47 14.89 15.25
C GLU A 61 0.18 14.31 14.67
N GLU A 62 -0.94 14.61 15.30
CA GLU A 62 -2.26 14.09 14.91
C GLU A 62 -3.26 15.22 14.74
N TYR A 63 -4.09 15.15 13.68
CA TYR A 63 -5.05 16.19 13.34
C TYR A 63 -6.39 15.61 12.93
N TYR A 64 -7.46 16.33 13.20
CA TYR A 64 -8.72 16.18 12.47
C TYR A 64 -8.59 16.86 11.11
N LEU A 65 -8.99 16.15 10.08
CA LEU A 65 -9.15 16.67 8.73
C LEU A 65 -10.64 16.68 8.43
N SER A 66 -11.21 17.85 8.15
CA SER A 66 -12.65 17.98 7.92
C SER A 66 -12.98 18.82 6.70
N GLY A 67 -14.08 18.49 6.04
CA GLY A 67 -14.50 19.19 4.85
C GLY A 67 -15.80 18.64 4.28
N VAL A 68 -16.06 19.02 3.03
CA VAL A 68 -17.12 18.46 2.21
C VAL A 68 -16.48 17.82 1.00
N ALA A 69 -16.70 16.54 0.80
CA ALA A 69 -16.11 15.78 -0.31
C ALA A 69 -17.21 15.14 -1.18
N PRO A 70 -16.94 14.96 -2.50
CA PRO A 70 -17.87 14.28 -3.38
C PRO A 70 -18.02 12.81 -2.98
N ALA A 71 -19.24 12.35 -2.88
CA ALA A 71 -19.59 10.96 -2.80
C ALA A 71 -19.68 10.39 -4.23
N ILE A 72 -18.80 9.45 -4.56
CA ILE A 72 -18.61 8.94 -5.91
C ILE A 72 -19.15 7.52 -6.00
N THR A 73 -19.96 7.25 -7.02
CA THR A 73 -20.47 5.91 -7.32
C THR A 73 -19.40 5.01 -7.91
N ALA A 74 -19.62 3.70 -7.92
CA ALA A 74 -18.75 2.73 -8.61
C ALA A 74 -18.59 3.05 -10.12
N ALA A 75 -19.57 3.70 -10.73
CA ALA A 75 -19.49 4.17 -12.11
C ALA A 75 -18.65 5.46 -12.29
N GLY A 76 -18.19 6.05 -11.19
CA GLY A 76 -17.38 7.29 -11.23
C GLY A 76 -18.20 8.58 -11.29
N GLU A 77 -19.50 8.51 -11.06
CA GLU A 77 -20.37 9.69 -11.06
C GLU A 77 -20.39 10.34 -9.69
N THR A 78 -20.28 11.66 -9.62
CA THR A 78 -20.53 12.39 -8.35
C THR A 78 -22.02 12.36 -8.09
N HIS A 79 -22.40 11.68 -7.01
CA HIS A 79 -23.81 11.54 -6.64
C HIS A 79 -24.29 12.71 -5.77
N PHE A 80 -23.48 13.11 -4.80
CA PHE A 80 -23.70 14.29 -3.97
C PHE A 80 -22.42 14.73 -3.26
N GLN A 81 -22.46 15.88 -2.60
CA GLN A 81 -21.41 16.35 -1.69
C GLN A 81 -21.82 16.06 -0.25
N ALA A 82 -20.91 15.55 0.56
CA ALA A 82 -21.20 15.23 1.95
C ALA A 82 -20.07 15.65 2.90
N PRO A 83 -20.40 16.12 4.11
CA PRO A 83 -19.42 16.47 5.13
C PRO A 83 -18.67 15.23 5.62
N TYR A 84 -17.46 15.45 6.10
CA TYR A 84 -16.68 14.44 6.79
C TYR A 84 -15.77 15.05 7.86
N ILE A 85 -15.44 14.27 8.87
CA ILE A 85 -14.33 14.50 9.80
C ILE A 85 -13.56 13.20 9.90
N THR A 86 -12.32 13.19 9.44
CA THR A 86 -11.43 12.07 9.57
C THR A 86 -10.16 12.46 10.32
N ARG A 87 -9.28 11.50 10.53
CA ARG A 87 -8.00 11.64 11.21
C ARG A 87 -6.85 11.58 10.21
N ILE A 88 -5.83 12.40 10.43
CA ILE A 88 -4.50 12.21 9.85
C ILE A 88 -3.44 12.10 10.94
N LEU A 89 -2.45 11.23 10.70
CA LEU A 89 -1.27 11.04 11.54
C LEU A 89 -0.04 11.41 10.75
N VAL A 90 0.66 12.45 11.19
CA VAL A 90 1.76 13.09 10.46
C VAL A 90 3.08 12.76 11.11
N ARG A 91 4.04 12.26 10.34
CA ARG A 91 5.43 12.01 10.74
C ARG A 91 6.33 12.84 9.85
N LYS A 92 7.08 13.75 10.44
CA LYS A 92 7.91 14.71 9.68
C LYS A 92 9.26 14.95 10.35
N PRO A 93 10.30 15.29 9.59
CA PRO A 93 11.57 15.74 10.16
C PRO A 93 11.34 16.90 11.13
N LYS A 94 11.97 16.84 12.31
CA LYS A 94 11.96 17.93 13.29
C LYS A 94 12.76 19.14 12.76
N ASP A 95 13.85 18.85 12.05
CA ASP A 95 14.66 19.84 11.36
C ASP A 95 14.19 19.98 9.91
N PRO A 96 13.61 21.14 9.49
CA PRO A 96 13.17 21.36 8.13
C PRO A 96 14.26 21.14 7.07
N ALA A 97 15.53 21.39 7.40
CA ALA A 97 16.64 21.21 6.46
C ALA A 97 16.84 19.74 6.04
N ARG A 98 16.29 18.79 6.80
CA ARG A 98 16.31 17.36 6.45
C ARG A 98 15.16 16.94 5.54
N PHE A 99 14.16 17.77 5.35
CA PHE A 99 13.03 17.43 4.50
C PHE A 99 13.43 17.43 3.03
N ASN A 100 13.13 16.34 2.32
CA ASN A 100 13.54 16.16 0.92
C ASN A 100 12.53 16.71 -0.11
N GLY A 101 11.49 17.43 0.33
CA GLY A 101 10.45 18.00 -0.54
C GLY A 101 9.30 17.04 -0.87
N THR A 102 9.32 15.79 -0.37
CA THR A 102 8.32 14.80 -0.70
C THR A 102 7.55 14.32 0.54
N VAL A 103 6.23 14.27 0.43
CA VAL A 103 5.37 13.63 1.41
C VAL A 103 4.73 12.37 0.81
N VAL A 104 4.75 11.29 1.58
CA VAL A 104 4.03 10.05 1.27
C VAL A 104 2.71 10.05 2.01
N ILE A 105 1.59 9.88 1.30
CA ILE A 105 0.27 9.72 1.90
C ILE A 105 -0.18 8.27 1.82
N GLU A 106 -0.76 7.76 2.90
CA GLU A 106 -1.23 6.39 2.98
C GLU A 106 -2.61 6.29 3.63
N PRO A 107 -3.63 5.74 2.96
CA PRO A 107 -4.87 5.37 3.62
C PRO A 107 -4.61 4.18 4.53
N PHE A 108 -4.92 4.32 5.82
CA PHE A 108 -4.74 3.24 6.78
C PHE A 108 -5.63 2.04 6.45
N THR A 109 -5.08 0.86 6.65
CA THR A 109 -5.83 -0.37 6.43
C THR A 109 -6.92 -0.53 7.49
N TRP A 110 -7.97 -1.25 7.14
CA TRP A 110 -9.05 -1.61 8.06
C TRP A 110 -8.60 -2.53 9.20
N PHE A 111 -7.46 -3.22 9.05
CA PHE A 111 -6.85 -4.01 10.11
C PHE A 111 -6.09 -3.11 11.09
N GLY A 112 -6.83 -2.52 12.04
CA GLY A 112 -6.25 -1.82 13.17
C GLY A 112 -5.56 -0.49 12.84
N GLU A 113 -6.06 0.27 11.85
CA GLU A 113 -5.54 1.61 11.55
C GLU A 113 -4.03 1.62 11.29
N ARG A 114 -3.53 0.66 10.52
CA ARG A 114 -2.09 0.52 10.25
C ARG A 114 -1.73 0.98 8.85
N GLY A 115 -0.57 1.60 8.75
CA GLY A 115 0.09 1.90 7.48
C GLY A 115 0.96 0.71 7.06
N ALA A 116 0.48 -0.14 6.14
CA ALA A 116 1.28 -1.23 5.61
C ALA A 116 2.50 -0.70 4.82
N GLY A 117 2.32 0.40 4.09
CA GLY A 117 3.39 1.11 3.41
C GLY A 117 4.42 1.68 4.39
N TRP A 118 3.96 2.32 5.48
CA TRP A 118 4.85 2.77 6.55
C TRP A 118 5.71 1.62 7.08
N ILE A 119 5.11 0.48 7.42
CA ILE A 119 5.83 -0.68 7.94
C ILE A 119 6.91 -1.15 6.96
N LEU A 120 6.62 -1.13 5.67
CA LEU A 120 7.52 -1.59 4.62
C LEU A 120 8.58 -0.57 4.20
N THR A 121 8.37 0.73 4.46
CA THR A 121 9.24 1.78 3.91
C THR A 121 9.83 2.72 4.96
N ARG A 122 9.40 2.62 6.24
CA ARG A 122 9.77 3.57 7.30
C ARG A 122 11.27 3.85 7.41
N ASN A 123 12.12 2.82 7.37
CA ASN A 123 13.56 3.00 7.50
C ASN A 123 14.13 3.84 6.35
N TYR A 124 13.63 3.63 5.15
CA TYR A 124 13.96 4.43 3.98
C TYR A 124 13.43 5.86 4.12
N LEU A 125 12.14 6.02 4.43
CA LEU A 125 11.52 7.35 4.57
C LEU A 125 12.24 8.20 5.62
N LEU A 126 12.55 7.63 6.79
CA LEU A 126 13.26 8.31 7.87
C LEU A 126 14.69 8.67 7.49
N ARG A 127 15.38 7.79 6.78
CA ARG A 127 16.76 8.01 6.34
C ARG A 127 16.87 9.09 5.29
N GLU A 128 15.95 9.08 4.31
CA GLU A 128 15.98 9.97 3.15
C GLU A 128 15.17 11.28 3.36
N GLY A 129 14.63 11.51 4.55
CA GLY A 129 14.02 12.81 4.91
C GLY A 129 12.62 13.04 4.35
N TYR A 130 11.85 12.00 4.07
CA TYR A 130 10.44 12.15 3.67
C TYR A 130 9.56 12.58 4.83
N ALA A 131 8.48 13.30 4.55
CA ALA A 131 7.34 13.33 5.44
C ALA A 131 6.37 12.18 5.09
N TYR A 132 5.62 11.71 6.10
CA TYR A 132 4.60 10.69 5.94
C TYR A 132 3.30 11.14 6.58
N VAL A 133 2.18 10.91 5.90
CA VAL A 133 0.85 11.23 6.40
C VAL A 133 -0.08 10.04 6.19
N GLY A 134 -0.32 9.30 7.26
CA GLY A 134 -1.38 8.29 7.28
C GLY A 134 -2.75 8.92 7.53
N TYR A 135 -3.80 8.44 6.86
CA TYR A 135 -5.15 8.96 7.06
C TYR A 135 -6.19 7.84 7.14
N THR A 136 -7.20 8.06 7.96
CA THR A 136 -8.24 7.06 8.22
C THR A 136 -9.32 7.12 7.17
N LEU A 137 -9.61 5.97 6.54
CA LEU A 137 -10.78 5.76 5.72
C LEU A 137 -11.70 4.77 6.42
N ASN A 138 -12.94 5.17 6.70
CA ASN A 138 -13.93 4.25 7.21
C ASN A 138 -14.39 3.29 6.10
N THR A 139 -14.63 2.04 6.45
CA THR A 139 -15.23 1.07 5.54
C THR A 139 -16.74 1.03 5.72
N ASN A 140 -17.47 0.98 4.62
CA ASN A 140 -18.94 1.08 4.60
C ASN A 140 -19.70 -0.16 5.11
N LYS A 141 -18.98 -1.23 5.44
CA LYS A 141 -19.60 -2.55 5.60
C LYS A 141 -20.47 -2.78 6.84
N PRO A 142 -20.21 -2.21 7.99
CA PRO A 142 -20.79 -2.75 9.20
C PRO A 142 -22.19 -2.29 9.51
N GLU A 143 -22.59 -1.11 9.06
CA GLU A 143 -23.87 -0.51 9.49
C GLU A 143 -25.09 -1.21 8.88
N HIS A 144 -24.89 -2.03 7.83
CA HIS A 144 -25.99 -2.65 7.08
C HIS A 144 -25.93 -4.18 7.00
N ASP A 145 -24.85 -4.81 7.47
CA ASP A 145 -24.81 -6.27 7.62
C ASP A 145 -25.07 -6.62 9.09
N PRO A 146 -26.20 -7.31 9.42
CA PRO A 146 -26.49 -7.72 10.80
C PRO A 146 -25.39 -8.53 11.47
N LYS A 147 -24.50 -9.14 10.68
CA LYS A 147 -23.34 -9.87 11.20
C LYS A 147 -22.24 -8.95 11.76
N PHE A 148 -22.29 -7.67 11.42
CA PHE A 148 -21.29 -6.68 11.77
C PHE A 148 -21.85 -5.51 12.58
N LEU A 149 -23.07 -5.63 13.12
CA LEU A 149 -23.61 -4.65 14.05
C LEU A 149 -22.71 -4.59 15.30
N PRO A 150 -22.45 -3.38 15.81
CA PRO A 150 -21.74 -3.23 17.06
C PRO A 150 -22.42 -4.09 18.14
N SER A 151 -21.67 -4.99 18.74
CA SER A 151 -22.12 -5.79 19.86
C SER A 151 -21.51 -5.22 21.12
N ASP A 152 -22.32 -5.08 22.17
CA ASP A 152 -21.84 -4.70 23.51
C ASP A 152 -21.15 -5.85 24.23
N LYS A 153 -21.03 -7.01 23.57
CA LYS A 153 -20.38 -8.19 24.14
C LYS A 153 -18.89 -8.18 23.85
N PRO A 154 -18.01 -8.32 24.86
CA PRO A 154 -16.57 -8.34 24.67
C PRO A 154 -16.08 -9.35 23.62
N GLU A 155 -16.68 -10.52 23.56
CA GLU A 155 -16.34 -11.59 22.60
C GLU A 155 -16.69 -11.23 21.15
N ASP A 156 -17.66 -10.35 20.93
CA ASP A 156 -17.99 -9.86 19.59
C ASP A 156 -17.11 -8.67 19.19
N ILE A 157 -16.58 -7.94 20.19
CA ILE A 157 -15.67 -6.81 19.97
C ILE A 157 -14.40 -7.27 19.29
N GLU A 158 -13.80 -8.37 19.72
CA GLU A 158 -12.58 -8.94 19.12
C GLU A 158 -12.81 -9.38 17.67
N ARG A 159 -14.02 -9.82 17.33
CA ARG A 159 -14.38 -10.21 15.95
C ARG A 159 -14.53 -9.04 14.99
N TYR A 160 -14.87 -7.85 15.48
CA TYR A 160 -15.25 -6.70 14.65
C TYR A 160 -14.22 -5.57 14.64
N GLU A 161 -13.21 -5.65 15.50
CA GLU A 161 -12.18 -4.61 15.66
C GLU A 161 -11.43 -4.26 14.37
N GLY A 162 -11.36 -5.18 13.40
CA GLY A 162 -10.74 -4.93 12.11
C GLY A 162 -11.61 -4.27 11.06
N ILE A 163 -12.91 -4.08 11.30
CA ILE A 163 -13.87 -3.77 10.23
C ILE A 163 -14.44 -2.35 10.33
N VAL A 164 -14.48 -1.74 11.52
CA VAL A 164 -15.06 -0.41 11.75
C VAL A 164 -14.03 0.51 12.36
N ASN A 165 -13.22 1.13 11.54
CA ASN A 165 -12.09 1.93 12.00
C ASN A 165 -12.50 3.01 13.01
N PHE A 166 -13.59 3.77 12.78
CA PHE A 166 -13.98 4.82 13.71
C PHE A 166 -14.53 4.30 15.04
N GLU A 167 -15.27 3.22 15.03
CA GLU A 167 -15.76 2.61 16.28
C GLU A 167 -14.62 2.01 17.08
N PHE A 168 -13.68 1.36 16.41
CA PHE A 168 -12.46 0.86 17.01
C PHE A 168 -11.64 2.01 17.65
N MET A 169 -11.45 3.11 16.93
CA MET A 169 -10.73 4.27 17.42
C MET A 169 -11.43 4.92 18.64
N ARG A 170 -12.76 5.03 18.61
CA ARG A 170 -13.54 5.54 19.74
C ARG A 170 -13.44 4.64 20.98
N ARG A 171 -13.36 3.34 20.80
CA ARG A 171 -13.13 2.39 21.90
C ARG A 171 -11.73 2.52 22.48
N PHE A 172 -10.74 2.76 21.63
CA PHE A 172 -9.37 3.00 22.06
C PHE A 172 -9.22 4.29 22.87
N ASP A 173 -9.77 5.41 22.38
CA ASP A 173 -9.79 6.71 23.07
C ASP A 173 -10.99 7.54 22.62
N TYR A 174 -12.09 7.43 23.35
CA TYR A 174 -13.33 8.12 23.00
C TYR A 174 -13.18 9.64 22.98
N ALA A 175 -12.47 10.20 23.97
CA ALA A 175 -12.30 11.65 24.07
C ALA A 175 -11.57 12.23 22.82
N ARG A 176 -10.61 11.45 22.31
CA ARG A 176 -9.83 11.79 21.13
C ARG A 176 -10.58 11.58 19.82
N TYR A 177 -11.39 10.53 19.70
CA TYR A 177 -11.92 10.11 18.40
C TYR A 177 -13.46 10.24 18.27
N ALA A 178 -14.14 10.77 19.28
CA ALA A 178 -15.58 11.01 19.22
C ALA A 178 -16.05 11.86 18.02
N PRO A 179 -15.29 12.90 17.56
CA PRO A 179 -15.74 13.74 16.45
C PRO A 179 -15.69 13.06 15.07
N LEU A 180 -14.98 11.94 14.92
CA LEU A 180 -14.80 11.30 13.61
C LEU A 180 -16.12 10.82 13.02
N GLY A 181 -16.34 11.05 11.72
CA GLY A 181 -17.55 10.63 11.02
C GLY A 181 -17.55 10.99 9.54
N PHE A 182 -18.20 10.14 8.75
CA PHE A 182 -18.58 10.44 7.38
C PHE A 182 -20.09 10.60 7.32
N TYR A 183 -20.56 11.76 6.88
CA TYR A 183 -21.97 12.15 6.95
C TYR A 183 -22.62 11.99 5.58
N TYR A 184 -23.08 10.80 5.25
CA TYR A 184 -23.86 10.53 4.06
C TYR A 184 -25.11 9.74 4.43
N ASP A 185 -26.14 9.88 3.62
CA ASP A 185 -27.38 9.12 3.78
C ASP A 185 -27.23 7.74 3.16
N PRO A 186 -27.15 6.66 3.97
CA PRO A 186 -26.99 5.31 3.44
C PRO A 186 -28.13 4.88 2.51
N ALA A 187 -29.34 5.44 2.68
CA ALA A 187 -30.48 5.14 1.83
C ALA A 187 -30.29 5.62 0.38
N ARG A 188 -29.41 6.59 0.16
CA ARG A 188 -29.04 7.07 -1.19
C ARG A 188 -28.07 6.14 -1.90
N PHE A 189 -27.39 5.26 -1.18
CA PHE A 189 -26.50 4.27 -1.75
C PHE A 189 -27.15 2.89 -1.68
N ARG A 190 -27.69 2.44 -2.79
CA ARG A 190 -28.18 1.08 -2.89
C ARG A 190 -26.97 0.13 -2.93
N ARG A 191 -27.12 -1.06 -2.35
CA ARG A 191 -26.12 -2.14 -2.43
C ARG A 191 -25.64 -2.30 -3.87
N GLY A 192 -24.33 -2.25 -4.09
CA GLY A 192 -23.71 -2.33 -5.43
C GLY A 192 -23.50 -1.01 -6.17
N THR A 193 -23.93 0.14 -5.59
CA THR A 193 -23.66 1.47 -6.18
C THR A 193 -22.48 2.19 -5.56
N VAL A 194 -21.97 1.67 -4.45
CA VAL A 194 -20.80 2.20 -3.73
C VAL A 194 -19.68 1.19 -3.87
N PRO A 195 -18.44 1.64 -4.14
CA PRO A 195 -17.28 0.75 -4.05
C PRO A 195 -17.18 0.22 -2.62
N ASP A 196 -17.53 -1.06 -2.43
CA ASP A 196 -17.32 -1.76 -1.19
C ASP A 196 -15.81 -2.16 -1.14
N PRO A 197 -15.04 -1.91 -0.08
CA PRO A 197 -15.45 -1.58 1.30
C PRO A 197 -15.28 -0.11 1.72
N PHE A 198 -15.17 0.83 0.81
CA PHE A 198 -14.81 2.21 1.14
C PHE A 198 -16.01 3.13 1.25
N VAL A 199 -15.84 4.22 2.04
CA VAL A 199 -16.82 5.30 2.00
C VAL A 199 -16.81 5.98 0.63
N PRO A 200 -17.98 6.43 0.15
CA PRO A 200 -18.10 7.07 -1.15
C PRO A 200 -17.19 8.29 -1.33
N GLN A 201 -16.81 8.97 -0.23
CA GLN A 201 -15.96 10.16 -0.25
C GLN A 201 -14.46 9.86 -0.30
N SER A 202 -14.02 8.59 -0.26
CA SER A 202 -12.60 8.20 -0.11
C SER A 202 -11.66 8.87 -1.12
N GLN A 203 -12.05 8.93 -2.38
CA GLN A 203 -11.25 9.58 -3.44
C GLN A 203 -11.16 11.10 -3.20
N GLY A 204 -12.29 11.73 -2.87
CA GLY A 204 -12.36 13.17 -2.60
C GLY A 204 -11.53 13.58 -1.39
N VAL A 205 -11.60 12.80 -0.31
CA VAL A 205 -10.80 13.04 0.91
C VAL A 205 -9.31 12.94 0.61
N GLY A 206 -8.86 11.89 -0.09
CA GLY A 206 -7.46 11.73 -0.48
C GLY A 206 -6.95 12.88 -1.38
N ALA A 207 -7.77 13.31 -2.34
CA ALA A 207 -7.44 14.43 -3.22
C ALA A 207 -7.37 15.76 -2.46
N GLN A 208 -8.30 16.02 -1.54
CA GLN A 208 -8.29 17.22 -0.69
C GLN A 208 -7.07 17.24 0.24
N LEU A 209 -6.70 16.10 0.82
CA LEU A 209 -5.49 15.97 1.62
C LEU A 209 -4.25 16.30 0.79
N ALA A 210 -4.10 15.70 -0.38
CA ALA A 210 -2.95 15.96 -1.26
C ALA A 210 -2.86 17.44 -1.65
N ARG A 211 -4.00 18.07 -1.99
CA ARG A 211 -4.06 19.50 -2.27
C ARG A 211 -3.63 20.34 -1.06
N LEU A 212 -4.12 20.03 0.13
CA LEU A 212 -3.76 20.73 1.36
C LEU A 212 -2.25 20.69 1.61
N LEU A 213 -1.65 19.50 1.50
CA LEU A 213 -0.22 19.32 1.71
C LEU A 213 0.61 20.11 0.70
N LYS A 214 0.25 20.06 -0.59
CA LYS A 214 0.95 20.83 -1.65
C LYS A 214 0.66 22.34 -1.64
N SER A 215 -0.36 22.78 -0.90
CA SER A 215 -0.63 24.23 -0.79
C SER A 215 0.42 24.99 0.04
N ASN A 216 1.24 24.26 0.79
CA ASN A 216 2.26 24.83 1.70
C ASN A 216 1.65 25.88 2.66
N ALA A 217 0.42 25.60 3.16
CA ALA A 217 -0.28 26.51 4.05
C ALA A 217 0.53 26.75 5.33
N PRO A 218 0.69 28.00 5.79
CA PRO A 218 1.54 28.32 6.94
C PRO A 218 1.05 27.73 8.27
N ASP A 219 -0.22 27.34 8.34
CA ASP A 219 -0.89 26.67 9.45
C ASP A 219 -1.22 25.20 9.13
N GLY A 220 -0.66 24.67 8.06
CA GLY A 220 -0.84 23.28 7.63
C GLY A 220 -0.08 22.27 8.50
N ALA A 221 -0.40 20.98 8.35
CA ALA A 221 0.27 19.89 9.06
C ALA A 221 1.77 19.79 8.80
N LEU A 222 2.23 20.29 7.65
CA LEU A 222 3.63 20.36 7.24
C LEU A 222 4.15 21.80 7.21
N ALA A 223 3.59 22.69 8.05
CA ALA A 223 4.03 24.07 8.15
C ALA A 223 5.56 24.17 8.35
N GLY A 224 6.20 25.03 7.58
CA GLY A 224 7.66 25.19 7.58
C GLY A 224 8.44 24.21 6.71
N LEU A 225 7.74 23.25 6.06
CA LEU A 225 8.31 22.36 5.05
C LEU A 225 7.80 22.78 3.66
N ASP A 226 8.68 22.77 2.66
CA ASP A 226 8.30 23.07 1.28
C ASP A 226 7.94 21.78 0.54
N VAL A 227 6.64 21.47 0.46
CA VAL A 227 6.14 20.27 -0.19
C VAL A 227 6.09 20.46 -1.70
N GLU A 228 7.00 19.82 -2.39
CA GLU A 228 7.06 19.81 -3.85
C GLU A 228 6.25 18.66 -4.45
N ARG A 229 6.25 17.49 -3.78
CA ARG A 229 5.70 16.22 -4.29
C ARG A 229 4.85 15.51 -3.25
N VAL A 230 3.80 14.86 -3.74
CA VAL A 230 2.95 13.96 -2.97
C VAL A 230 2.96 12.59 -3.65
N TYR A 231 3.40 11.56 -2.94
CA TYR A 231 3.30 10.18 -3.39
C TYR A 231 2.21 9.45 -2.62
N VAL A 232 1.51 8.57 -3.31
CA VAL A 232 0.58 7.63 -2.68
C VAL A 232 1.34 6.33 -2.40
N ASP A 233 1.21 5.82 -1.17
CA ASP A 233 1.63 4.48 -0.81
C ASP A 233 0.40 3.76 -0.24
N SER A 234 -0.10 2.74 -0.95
CA SER A 234 -1.41 2.16 -0.64
C SER A 234 -1.42 0.65 -0.86
N TRP A 235 -1.81 -0.10 0.17
CA TRP A 235 -1.62 -1.55 0.22
C TRP A 235 -2.92 -2.31 0.45
N ALA A 236 -3.01 -3.50 -0.12
CA ALA A 236 -4.18 -4.37 -0.04
C ALA A 236 -5.45 -3.63 -0.50
N VAL A 237 -6.55 -3.78 0.21
CA VAL A 237 -7.85 -3.19 -0.17
C VAL A 237 -7.81 -1.67 -0.32
N THR A 238 -6.93 -0.96 0.39
CA THR A 238 -6.88 0.51 0.29
C THR A 238 -6.31 1.00 -1.05
N ALA A 239 -5.55 0.15 -1.76
CA ALA A 239 -5.07 0.47 -3.10
C ALA A 239 -6.22 0.65 -4.11
N GLN A 240 -7.39 0.02 -3.86
CA GLN A 240 -8.56 0.16 -4.73
C GLN A 240 -9.02 1.61 -4.87
N VAL A 241 -8.96 2.40 -3.80
CA VAL A 241 -9.34 3.82 -3.83
C VAL A 241 -8.59 4.58 -4.92
N TRP A 242 -7.28 4.35 -5.01
CA TRP A 242 -6.43 5.04 -5.96
C TRP A 242 -6.49 4.46 -7.37
N MET A 243 -6.78 3.17 -7.50
CA MET A 243 -7.05 2.58 -8.80
C MET A 243 -8.36 3.10 -9.39
N ASP A 244 -9.42 3.18 -8.59
CA ASP A 244 -10.68 3.78 -9.01
C ASP A 244 -10.53 5.26 -9.34
N TYR A 245 -9.71 5.99 -8.55
CA TYR A 245 -9.34 7.37 -8.82
C TYR A 245 -8.73 7.55 -10.22
N LEU A 246 -7.80 6.66 -10.59
CA LEU A 246 -7.17 6.66 -11.92
C LEU A 246 -8.16 6.24 -13.01
N ASP A 247 -8.87 5.13 -12.85
CA ASP A 247 -9.81 4.59 -13.81
C ASP A 247 -10.94 5.56 -14.15
N GLN A 248 -11.36 6.35 -13.16
CA GLN A 248 -12.39 7.37 -13.33
C GLN A 248 -11.84 8.69 -13.85
N GLY A 249 -10.54 8.78 -14.16
CA GLY A 249 -9.89 9.95 -14.73
C GLY A 249 -9.74 11.12 -13.76
N ARG A 250 -9.75 10.87 -12.45
CA ARG A 250 -9.63 11.92 -11.44
C ARG A 250 -8.25 12.55 -11.42
N HIS A 251 -7.21 11.81 -11.78
CA HIS A 251 -5.86 12.34 -11.88
C HIS A 251 -5.78 13.51 -12.86
N GLU A 252 -6.41 13.41 -14.03
CA GLU A 252 -6.45 14.46 -15.04
C GLU A 252 -7.47 15.55 -14.70
N GLN A 253 -8.57 15.17 -14.06
CA GLN A 253 -9.66 16.08 -13.72
C GLN A 253 -9.31 16.96 -12.52
N TRP A 254 -8.71 16.38 -11.48
CA TRP A 254 -8.39 17.07 -10.23
C TRP A 254 -6.92 17.45 -10.17
N ARG A 255 -6.64 18.74 -10.35
CA ARG A 255 -5.27 19.28 -10.39
C ARG A 255 -5.07 20.38 -9.35
N MET A 256 -3.83 20.72 -9.11
CA MET A 256 -3.47 21.98 -8.42
C MET A 256 -3.94 23.17 -9.27
N PRO A 257 -4.17 24.37 -8.67
CA PRO A 257 -4.56 25.57 -9.42
C PRO A 257 -3.60 25.97 -10.54
N ASP A 258 -2.34 25.59 -10.43
CA ASP A 258 -1.27 25.84 -11.42
C ASP A 258 -1.18 24.72 -12.50
N GLY A 259 -2.08 23.74 -12.46
CA GLY A 259 -2.14 22.64 -13.41
C GLY A 259 -1.25 21.44 -13.08
N ARG A 260 -0.39 21.51 -12.06
CA ARG A 260 0.40 20.36 -11.61
C ARG A 260 -0.51 19.24 -11.08
N PRO A 261 -0.09 17.96 -11.13
CA PRO A 261 -0.85 16.88 -10.55
C PRO A 261 -0.99 17.06 -9.02
N LEU A 262 -2.08 16.57 -8.44
CA LEU A 262 -2.19 16.45 -6.98
C LEU A 262 -1.26 15.37 -6.45
N ILE A 263 -1.15 14.28 -7.18
CA ILE A 263 -0.32 13.11 -6.85
C ILE A 263 0.75 12.95 -7.93
N ASP A 264 2.01 12.87 -7.52
CA ASP A 264 3.15 12.79 -8.44
C ASP A 264 3.62 11.35 -8.69
N ALA A 265 3.21 10.39 -7.87
CA ALA A 265 3.45 8.97 -8.08
C ALA A 265 2.51 8.10 -7.23
N TYR A 266 2.30 6.87 -7.67
CA TYR A 266 1.48 5.88 -6.99
C TYR A 266 2.28 4.60 -6.79
N MET A 267 2.43 4.17 -5.53
CA MET A 267 2.89 2.83 -5.17
C MET A 267 1.73 2.08 -4.56
N THR A 268 1.45 0.90 -5.09
CA THR A 268 0.40 0.01 -4.57
C THR A 268 0.97 -1.39 -4.39
N GLY A 269 0.34 -2.20 -3.56
CA GLY A 269 0.81 -3.57 -3.40
C GLY A 269 -0.10 -4.46 -2.57
N ARG A 270 0.27 -5.74 -2.45
CA ARG A 270 -0.45 -6.76 -1.70
C ARG A 270 -1.95 -6.79 -2.03
N MET A 271 -2.27 -6.57 -3.29
CA MET A 271 -3.66 -6.66 -3.71
C MET A 271 -4.03 -8.11 -3.94
N SER A 272 -4.85 -8.65 -3.06
CA SER A 272 -5.59 -9.86 -3.40
C SER A 272 -6.73 -9.46 -4.32
N TYR A 273 -6.72 -9.99 -5.53
CA TYR A 273 -7.83 -9.86 -6.47
C TYR A 273 -8.99 -10.74 -6.00
N GLY A 274 -9.62 -10.34 -4.89
CA GLY A 274 -10.88 -10.94 -4.46
C GLY A 274 -12.03 -10.30 -5.23
N GLU A 275 -13.12 -11.05 -5.40
CA GLU A 275 -14.38 -10.46 -5.78
C GLU A 275 -14.82 -9.48 -4.69
N VAL A 276 -14.53 -8.20 -4.89
CA VAL A 276 -15.24 -7.16 -4.16
C VAL A 276 -16.45 -6.81 -5.02
N GLY A 277 -17.64 -7.20 -4.55
CA GLY A 277 -18.88 -6.94 -5.28
C GLY A 277 -19.06 -7.69 -6.62
N GLY A 278 -18.33 -8.80 -6.85
CA GLY A 278 -18.44 -9.61 -8.07
C GLY A 278 -17.56 -9.14 -9.23
N GLU A 279 -16.73 -8.13 -9.06
CA GLU A 279 -15.72 -7.74 -10.03
C GLU A 279 -14.31 -8.07 -9.54
N VAL A 280 -13.53 -8.69 -10.44
CA VAL A 280 -12.10 -8.90 -10.23
C VAL A 280 -11.42 -7.52 -10.19
N ILE A 281 -10.75 -7.20 -9.08
CA ILE A 281 -9.98 -5.98 -8.94
C ILE A 281 -8.94 -5.93 -10.06
N ARG A 282 -9.08 -4.95 -10.93
CA ARG A 282 -8.23 -4.79 -12.12
C ARG A 282 -7.20 -3.70 -11.85
N VAL A 283 -6.07 -3.88 -12.52
CA VAL A 283 -5.13 -2.80 -12.76
C VAL A 283 -5.88 -1.59 -13.34
N PRO A 284 -5.54 -0.37 -12.94
CA PRO A 284 -6.15 0.80 -13.54
C PRO A 284 -6.04 0.75 -15.08
N ARG A 285 -7.16 0.99 -15.75
CA ARG A 285 -7.23 1.01 -17.22
C ARG A 285 -6.72 2.33 -17.78
N LYS A 286 -6.76 3.37 -16.95
CA LYS A 286 -6.24 4.70 -17.29
C LYS A 286 -5.03 4.97 -16.43
N MET A 287 -3.90 5.12 -17.07
CA MET A 287 -2.64 5.48 -16.43
C MET A 287 -2.31 6.92 -16.78
N PRO A 288 -1.90 7.71 -15.79
CA PRO A 288 -1.44 9.08 -16.07
C PRO A 288 -0.12 9.06 -16.84
N ASP A 289 0.08 10.05 -17.71
CA ASP A 289 1.32 10.20 -18.45
C ASP A 289 2.41 10.92 -17.63
N ASP A 290 2.03 11.60 -16.57
CA ASP A 290 2.89 12.48 -15.76
C ASP A 290 3.13 11.99 -14.32
N ALA A 291 2.63 10.80 -13.97
CA ALA A 291 2.85 10.19 -12.65
C ALA A 291 3.10 8.68 -12.77
N PRO A 292 4.25 8.17 -12.32
CA PRO A 292 4.49 6.74 -12.29
C PRO A 292 3.49 5.98 -11.43
N PHE A 293 3.03 4.83 -11.97
CA PHE A 293 2.27 3.83 -11.22
C PHE A 293 3.12 2.57 -11.06
N VAL A 294 3.40 2.22 -9.82
CA VAL A 294 4.18 1.05 -9.44
C VAL A 294 3.31 0.14 -8.59
N THR A 295 3.20 -1.13 -8.96
CA THR A 295 2.48 -2.10 -8.13
C THR A 295 3.33 -3.32 -7.83
N VAL A 296 3.25 -3.78 -6.58
CA VAL A 296 4.05 -4.87 -6.01
C VAL A 296 3.14 -6.00 -5.58
N PHE A 297 3.28 -7.15 -6.23
CA PHE A 297 2.62 -8.39 -5.86
C PHE A 297 3.56 -9.25 -5.06
N THR A 298 3.09 -9.75 -3.94
CA THR A 298 3.81 -10.75 -3.16
C THR A 298 3.53 -12.16 -3.71
N GLU A 299 4.23 -13.16 -3.21
CA GLU A 299 4.07 -14.54 -3.69
C GLU A 299 2.64 -15.07 -3.50
N SER A 300 1.94 -14.61 -2.46
CA SER A 300 0.56 -15.00 -2.17
C SER A 300 -0.41 -14.64 -3.28
N GLU A 301 -0.34 -13.42 -3.82
CA GLU A 301 -1.28 -12.97 -4.85
C GLU A 301 -1.02 -13.64 -6.21
N LEU A 302 0.21 -14.13 -6.45
CA LEU A 302 0.60 -14.67 -7.76
C LEU A 302 -0.20 -15.91 -8.15
N ARG A 303 -0.48 -16.80 -7.20
CA ARG A 303 -1.29 -17.98 -7.48
C ARG A 303 -2.73 -17.60 -7.78
N TYR A 304 -3.31 -16.73 -6.98
CA TYR A 304 -4.67 -16.26 -7.21
C TYR A 304 -4.82 -15.67 -8.62
N ASN A 305 -3.89 -14.80 -9.02
CA ASN A 305 -3.86 -14.22 -10.35
C ASN A 305 -3.71 -15.27 -11.45
N ALA A 306 -2.90 -16.32 -11.22
CA ALA A 306 -2.70 -17.39 -12.17
C ALA A 306 -3.95 -18.27 -12.34
N VAL A 307 -4.58 -18.66 -11.25
CA VAL A 307 -5.79 -19.51 -11.24
C VAL A 307 -6.95 -18.79 -11.92
N ASN A 308 -7.11 -17.50 -11.69
CA ASN A 308 -8.18 -16.68 -12.26
C ASN A 308 -7.85 -16.14 -13.66
N GLY A 309 -6.70 -16.50 -14.24
CA GLY A 309 -6.34 -16.10 -15.58
C GLY A 309 -6.13 -14.59 -15.76
N ILE A 310 -5.79 -13.88 -14.68
CA ILE A 310 -5.61 -12.43 -14.72
C ILE A 310 -4.37 -12.12 -15.54
N ALA A 311 -4.57 -11.42 -16.66
CA ALA A 311 -3.50 -10.90 -17.49
C ALA A 311 -3.02 -9.57 -16.90
N LEU A 312 -1.76 -9.53 -16.45
CA LEU A 312 -1.13 -8.29 -16.05
C LEU A 312 -0.63 -7.53 -17.28
N PRO A 313 -0.78 -6.20 -17.35
CA PRO A 313 -0.23 -5.42 -18.44
C PRO A 313 1.31 -5.47 -18.45
N ALA A 314 1.86 -5.17 -19.62
CA ALA A 314 3.30 -5.05 -19.76
C ALA A 314 3.81 -3.77 -19.08
N ASP A 315 5.05 -3.82 -18.60
CA ASP A 315 5.75 -2.64 -18.13
C ASP A 315 5.95 -1.65 -19.27
N THR A 316 5.58 -0.40 -19.07
CA THR A 316 5.70 0.68 -20.05
C THR A 316 6.44 1.88 -19.44
N ASP A 317 7.09 2.66 -20.32
CA ASP A 317 7.72 3.91 -19.92
C ASP A 317 6.83 5.12 -20.22
N ARG A 318 5.81 4.93 -21.08
CA ARG A 318 4.75 5.88 -21.40
C ARG A 318 3.45 5.12 -21.72
N PRO A 319 2.41 5.24 -20.90
CA PRO A 319 2.44 5.83 -19.54
C PRO A 319 3.43 5.09 -18.62
N PRO A 320 3.96 5.77 -17.58
CA PRO A 320 4.98 5.19 -16.72
C PRO A 320 4.39 4.14 -15.76
N LEU A 321 4.61 2.86 -16.09
CA LEU A 321 4.00 1.72 -15.41
C LEU A 321 5.02 0.63 -15.10
N ARG A 322 5.02 0.12 -13.86
CA ARG A 322 5.79 -1.06 -13.42
C ARG A 322 4.96 -2.02 -12.60
N TYR A 323 5.17 -3.29 -12.91
CA TYR A 323 4.64 -4.44 -12.18
C TYR A 323 5.76 -5.28 -11.64
N TYR A 324 5.81 -5.44 -10.33
CA TYR A 324 6.78 -6.29 -9.67
C TYR A 324 6.09 -7.47 -8.99
N GLU A 325 6.47 -8.67 -9.39
CA GLU A 325 6.11 -9.91 -8.72
C GLU A 325 7.31 -10.32 -7.86
N VAL A 326 7.23 -10.12 -6.55
CA VAL A 326 8.34 -10.34 -5.61
C VAL A 326 8.22 -11.70 -4.95
N LEU A 327 9.23 -12.55 -5.15
CA LEU A 327 9.26 -13.90 -4.61
C LEU A 327 9.79 -13.93 -3.17
N GLY A 328 9.32 -14.92 -2.39
CA GLY A 328 9.72 -15.09 -0.99
C GLY A 328 9.29 -13.94 -0.10
N VAL A 329 8.19 -13.28 -0.45
CA VAL A 329 7.54 -12.24 0.34
C VAL A 329 6.06 -12.62 0.47
N PRO A 330 5.54 -12.79 1.70
CA PRO A 330 4.16 -13.18 1.93
C PRO A 330 3.22 -11.97 1.89
N HIS A 331 1.91 -12.26 1.88
CA HIS A 331 0.90 -11.21 2.04
C HIS A 331 1.04 -10.46 3.36
N LEU A 332 1.22 -11.19 4.46
CA LEU A 332 1.51 -10.62 5.78
C LEU A 332 2.64 -11.42 6.44
N ARG A 333 3.53 -10.72 7.13
CA ARG A 333 4.52 -11.34 8.01
C ARG A 333 4.11 -11.16 9.46
N PRO A 334 4.59 -12.02 10.40
CA PRO A 334 4.44 -11.74 11.83
C PRO A 334 4.89 -10.33 12.22
N ALA A 335 6.00 -9.87 11.66
CA ALA A 335 6.52 -8.51 11.86
C ALA A 335 5.56 -7.39 11.38
N ASP A 336 4.71 -7.65 10.39
CA ASP A 336 3.75 -6.67 9.88
C ASP A 336 2.53 -6.50 10.81
N LEU A 337 2.29 -7.44 11.72
CA LEU A 337 1.16 -7.43 12.64
C LEU A 337 1.39 -6.54 13.87
N GLY A 338 2.65 -6.15 14.12
CA GLY A 338 3.05 -5.30 15.25
C GLY A 338 2.80 -5.94 16.62
N THR A 339 3.29 -5.33 17.66
CA THR A 339 3.10 -5.80 19.03
C THR A 339 2.01 -4.98 19.73
N GLY A 340 0.89 -5.61 20.05
CA GLY A 340 0.24 -5.38 21.34
C GLY A 340 -0.80 -4.28 21.51
N GLU A 341 -1.26 -3.54 20.50
CA GLU A 341 -2.46 -2.69 20.67
C GLU A 341 -3.72 -3.36 20.15
N ILE A 342 -3.54 -4.25 19.22
CA ILE A 342 -4.58 -5.07 18.64
C ILE A 342 -4.02 -6.47 18.69
N GLU A 343 -4.73 -7.36 19.37
CA GLU A 343 -4.44 -8.79 19.28
C GLU A 343 -4.24 -9.10 17.80
N PRO A 344 -3.14 -9.78 17.45
CA PRO A 344 -2.95 -10.14 16.06
C PRO A 344 -4.22 -10.88 15.58
N VAL A 345 -4.61 -10.64 14.34
CA VAL A 345 -5.59 -11.46 13.61
C VAL A 345 -5.09 -12.93 13.50
N ALA A 346 -4.25 -13.34 14.42
CA ALA A 346 -3.75 -14.69 14.62
C ALA A 346 -4.87 -15.70 14.94
N ALA A 347 -6.03 -15.23 15.36
CA ALA A 347 -7.18 -16.10 15.62
C ALA A 347 -7.70 -16.84 14.37
N ASP A 348 -7.37 -16.39 13.17
CA ASP A 348 -7.70 -17.09 11.93
C ASP A 348 -6.57 -18.02 11.41
N VAL A 349 -5.47 -18.14 12.13
CA VAL A 349 -4.49 -19.21 11.91
C VAL A 349 -5.09 -20.53 12.43
N GLY A 350 -6.21 -20.91 11.83
CA GLY A 350 -7.07 -22.00 12.30
C GLY A 350 -6.46 -23.39 12.26
N LYS A 351 -5.12 -23.52 12.23
CA LYS A 351 -4.41 -24.79 12.29
C LYS A 351 -3.08 -24.68 13.04
N GLU A 352 -3.11 -24.11 14.25
CA GLU A 352 -1.96 -24.07 15.14
C GLU A 352 -1.26 -25.43 15.36
N ASN A 353 -1.96 -26.52 15.05
CA ASN A 353 -1.45 -27.89 15.21
C ASN A 353 -0.94 -28.52 13.92
N ASP A 354 -0.99 -27.83 12.75
CA ASP A 354 -0.41 -28.37 11.52
C ASP A 354 1.09 -27.99 11.47
N PRO A 355 2.00 -28.98 11.49
CA PRO A 355 3.44 -28.69 11.43
C PRO A 355 3.85 -27.85 10.20
N ARG A 356 3.07 -27.90 9.13
CA ARG A 356 3.33 -27.13 7.90
C ARG A 356 3.07 -25.65 8.09
N CYS A 357 2.21 -25.28 9.06
CA CYS A 357 1.84 -23.89 9.35
C CYS A 357 2.72 -23.25 10.44
N GLN A 358 3.74 -23.95 10.93
CA GLN A 358 4.55 -23.47 12.07
C GLN A 358 5.74 -22.57 11.66
N VAL A 359 6.16 -22.62 10.40
CA VAL A 359 7.31 -21.84 9.93
C VAL A 359 6.85 -20.85 8.87
N LEU A 360 6.52 -19.66 9.33
CA LEU A 360 6.07 -18.56 8.48
C LEU A 360 7.24 -17.88 7.75
N TYR A 361 6.96 -17.18 6.66
CA TYR A 361 7.92 -16.25 6.07
C TYR A 361 8.17 -15.11 7.03
N ASP A 362 9.44 -14.77 7.20
CA ASP A 362 9.86 -13.60 7.99
C ASP A 362 11.01 -12.85 7.30
N GLU A 363 11.16 -13.07 6.02
CA GLU A 363 12.17 -12.41 5.22
C GLU A 363 11.83 -10.91 5.06
N PRO A 364 12.87 -10.04 5.04
CA PRO A 364 12.71 -8.59 5.16
C PRO A 364 12.19 -7.96 3.85
N ALA A 365 10.88 -8.05 3.63
CA ALA A 365 10.19 -7.46 2.47
C ALA A 365 10.46 -5.96 2.32
N GLU A 366 10.65 -5.25 3.45
CA GLU A 366 10.96 -3.83 3.53
C GLU A 366 12.18 -3.43 2.72
N PHE A 367 13.18 -4.28 2.58
CA PHE A 367 14.37 -3.93 1.80
C PHE A 367 14.10 -3.89 0.30
N VAL A 368 13.23 -4.78 -0.19
CA VAL A 368 12.84 -4.77 -1.61
C VAL A 368 11.89 -3.60 -1.87
N VAL A 369 10.89 -3.40 -1.02
CA VAL A 369 9.90 -2.33 -1.20
C VAL A 369 10.54 -0.95 -1.09
N SER A 370 11.48 -0.75 -0.16
CA SER A 370 12.27 0.49 -0.05
C SER A 370 13.09 0.76 -1.32
N ALA A 371 13.70 -0.26 -1.91
CA ALA A 371 14.44 -0.11 -3.16
C ALA A 371 13.52 0.24 -4.35
N LEU A 372 12.30 -0.31 -4.37
CA LEU A 372 11.31 0.05 -5.40
C LEU A 372 10.79 1.47 -5.22
N LEU A 373 10.59 1.93 -3.98
CA LEU A 373 10.20 3.30 -3.68
C LEU A 373 11.31 4.31 -4.09
N ASP A 374 12.57 3.99 -3.80
CA ASP A 374 13.73 4.78 -4.26
C ASP A 374 13.79 4.85 -5.80
N GLY A 375 13.56 3.72 -6.46
CA GLY A 375 13.49 3.68 -7.92
C GLY A 375 12.36 4.55 -8.49
N MET A 376 11.19 4.54 -7.85
CA MET A 376 10.05 5.38 -8.22
C MET A 376 10.36 6.87 -8.00
N ASP A 377 10.96 7.23 -6.88
CA ASP A 377 11.37 8.61 -6.59
C ASP A 377 12.37 9.15 -7.63
N ARG A 378 13.38 8.34 -7.99
CA ARG A 378 14.32 8.70 -9.06
C ARG A 378 13.63 8.83 -10.43
N TRP A 379 12.61 8.03 -10.69
CA TRP A 379 11.83 8.19 -11.92
C TRP A 379 11.11 9.53 -11.96
N VAL A 380 10.48 9.93 -10.85
CA VAL A 380 9.82 11.25 -10.75
C VAL A 380 10.82 12.41 -10.83
N ARG A 381 11.93 12.34 -10.07
CA ARG A 381 12.87 13.46 -9.94
C ARG A 381 13.82 13.60 -11.12
N GLU A 382 14.27 12.49 -11.67
CA GLU A 382 15.36 12.46 -12.65
C GLU A 382 14.89 11.98 -14.04
N GLY A 383 13.63 11.55 -14.16
CA GLY A 383 13.12 10.98 -15.40
C GLY A 383 13.75 9.63 -15.77
N LYS A 384 14.40 8.97 -14.82
CA LYS A 384 15.05 7.65 -15.04
C LYS A 384 14.05 6.53 -14.78
N PRO A 385 13.60 5.81 -15.82
CA PRO A 385 12.65 4.71 -15.65
C PRO A 385 13.22 3.63 -14.71
N MET A 386 12.36 3.09 -13.87
CA MET A 386 12.68 1.92 -13.04
C MET A 386 13.00 0.70 -13.91
N PRO A 387 13.81 -0.26 -13.40
CA PRO A 387 14.09 -1.50 -14.13
C PRO A 387 12.79 -2.28 -14.38
N LYS A 388 12.73 -2.95 -15.54
CA LYS A 388 11.65 -3.90 -15.85
C LYS A 388 12.03 -5.27 -15.29
N ALA A 389 11.08 -5.94 -14.63
CA ALA A 389 11.27 -7.28 -14.10
C ALA A 389 10.65 -8.35 -15.00
N SER A 390 11.25 -9.55 -15.03
CA SER A 390 10.59 -10.70 -15.62
C SER A 390 9.34 -11.08 -14.83
N ARG A 391 8.31 -11.57 -15.50
CA ARG A 391 7.12 -12.11 -14.82
C ARG A 391 7.38 -13.52 -14.32
N VAL A 392 6.65 -13.92 -13.28
CA VAL A 392 6.62 -15.30 -12.81
C VAL A 392 6.09 -16.20 -13.93
N LYS A 393 6.80 -17.31 -14.19
CA LYS A 393 6.42 -18.24 -15.24
C LYS A 393 5.12 -18.98 -14.88
N ARG A 394 4.19 -19.01 -15.82
CA ARG A 394 2.94 -19.76 -15.69
C ARG A 394 3.12 -21.20 -16.15
N LYS A 395 2.37 -22.12 -15.52
CA LYS A 395 2.26 -23.51 -15.92
C LYS A 395 0.78 -23.94 -15.85
N GLY A 396 0.11 -23.97 -16.98
CA GLY A 396 -1.34 -24.17 -17.02
C GLY A 396 -2.07 -23.04 -16.26
N ARG A 397 -2.96 -23.42 -15.35
CA ARG A 397 -3.68 -22.49 -14.45
C ARG A 397 -2.91 -22.18 -13.15
N GLY A 398 -1.65 -22.52 -13.07
CA GLY A 398 -0.81 -22.30 -11.90
C GLY A 398 0.50 -21.63 -12.25
N VAL A 399 1.47 -21.74 -11.35
CA VAL A 399 2.81 -21.15 -11.44
C VAL A 399 3.87 -22.23 -11.62
N ALA A 400 4.97 -21.91 -12.30
CA ALA A 400 6.07 -22.85 -12.51
C ALA A 400 7.09 -22.76 -11.36
N ARG A 401 7.56 -23.92 -10.90
CA ARG A 401 8.57 -24.05 -9.84
C ARG A 401 9.85 -24.72 -10.35
N GLU A 402 10.99 -24.33 -9.79
CA GLU A 402 12.27 -24.96 -10.04
C GLU A 402 12.30 -26.36 -9.41
N SER A 403 12.72 -27.36 -10.16
CA SER A 403 12.82 -28.74 -9.66
C SER A 403 13.85 -28.91 -8.54
N ALA A 404 14.93 -28.12 -8.55
CA ALA A 404 16.00 -28.21 -7.55
C ALA A 404 15.61 -27.58 -6.20
N THR A 405 14.93 -26.45 -6.22
CA THR A 405 14.63 -25.65 -5.01
C THR A 405 13.18 -25.75 -4.58
N GLY A 406 12.27 -26.00 -5.51
CA GLY A 406 10.83 -25.89 -5.31
C GLY A 406 10.30 -24.45 -5.36
N ASN A 407 11.15 -23.45 -5.51
CA ASN A 407 10.78 -22.04 -5.55
C ASN A 407 10.28 -21.60 -6.94
N LEU A 408 9.53 -20.51 -7.01
CA LEU A 408 8.95 -20.01 -8.25
C LEU A 408 10.04 -19.54 -9.23
N ILE A 409 9.72 -19.58 -10.53
CA ILE A 409 10.60 -19.17 -11.62
C ILE A 409 10.17 -17.81 -12.16
N GLY A 410 11.12 -16.88 -12.32
CA GLY A 410 10.86 -15.51 -12.79
C GLY A 410 10.66 -14.55 -11.62
N GLY A 411 9.98 -13.44 -11.87
CA GLY A 411 9.73 -12.40 -10.85
C GLY A 411 11.00 -11.67 -10.39
N VAL A 412 10.83 -10.79 -9.43
CA VAL A 412 11.93 -10.20 -8.65
C VAL A 412 12.40 -11.26 -7.65
N ARG A 413 13.69 -11.56 -7.70
CA ARG A 413 14.31 -12.62 -6.88
C ARG A 413 15.26 -12.00 -5.86
N PRO A 414 14.80 -11.75 -4.62
CA PRO A 414 15.69 -11.29 -3.55
C PRO A 414 16.81 -12.29 -3.24
N PRO A 415 17.85 -11.90 -2.50
CA PRO A 415 18.99 -12.78 -2.18
C PRO A 415 18.60 -14.12 -1.57
N TRP A 416 17.54 -14.15 -0.73
CA TRP A 416 17.04 -15.40 -0.12
C TRP A 416 16.31 -16.35 -1.09
N ILE A 417 15.92 -15.87 -2.27
CA ILE A 417 15.39 -16.69 -3.36
C ILE A 417 16.49 -17.12 -4.33
N VAL A 418 17.50 -16.28 -4.55
CA VAL A 418 18.65 -16.61 -5.42
C VAL A 418 19.54 -17.66 -4.78
N VAL A 419 19.73 -17.56 -3.45
CA VAL A 419 20.53 -18.49 -2.63
C VAL A 419 19.67 -19.03 -1.50
N PRO A 420 18.71 -19.95 -1.81
CA PRO A 420 17.67 -20.32 -0.89
C PRO A 420 18.15 -21.28 0.21
N ALA A 421 17.63 -21.10 1.41
CA ALA A 421 17.72 -22.05 2.52
C ALA A 421 16.40 -22.74 2.82
N ALA A 422 15.36 -22.45 2.05
CA ALA A 422 14.02 -23.02 2.20
C ALA A 422 13.29 -23.12 0.85
N THR A 423 12.27 -23.94 0.79
CA THR A 423 11.21 -23.85 -0.23
C THR A 423 10.11 -22.98 0.32
N TYR A 424 9.71 -21.96 -0.43
CA TYR A 424 8.62 -21.05 -0.08
C TYR A 424 7.32 -21.57 -0.67
N THR A 425 6.28 -21.64 0.16
CA THR A 425 4.96 -22.15 -0.21
C THR A 425 3.89 -21.14 0.11
N ILE A 426 2.90 -21.00 -0.75
CA ILE A 426 1.80 -20.07 -0.53
C ILE A 426 0.69 -20.73 0.28
N ALA A 427 -0.02 -19.92 1.09
CA ALA A 427 -1.04 -20.37 2.04
C ALA A 427 -2.09 -21.30 1.43
N GLU A 428 -2.54 -21.04 0.21
CA GLU A 428 -3.50 -21.86 -0.51
C GLU A 428 -2.98 -23.29 -0.84
N GLU A 429 -1.66 -23.50 -0.86
CA GLU A 429 -1.06 -24.83 -1.07
C GLU A 429 -0.99 -25.62 0.24
N THR A 430 -0.99 -24.90 1.38
CA THR A 430 -0.81 -25.49 2.70
C THR A 430 -2.07 -25.51 3.55
N ASP A 431 -3.11 -24.75 3.13
CA ASP A 431 -4.36 -24.58 3.88
C ASP A 431 -4.14 -23.98 5.29
N CYS A 432 -3.08 -23.18 5.44
CA CYS A 432 -2.71 -22.53 6.70
C CYS A 432 -3.45 -21.20 6.97
N GLY A 433 -4.44 -20.85 6.13
CA GLY A 433 -5.15 -19.56 6.20
C GLY A 433 -4.61 -18.55 5.18
N LEU A 434 -5.45 -17.60 4.80
CA LEU A 434 -5.20 -16.68 3.68
C LEU A 434 -4.03 -15.68 3.91
N ALA A 435 -3.60 -15.49 5.15
CA ALA A 435 -2.66 -14.42 5.49
C ALA A 435 -1.23 -14.91 5.75
N TYR A 436 -1.00 -16.22 5.89
CA TYR A 436 0.27 -16.74 6.39
C TYR A 436 0.87 -17.77 5.43
N ASP A 437 1.70 -17.29 4.54
CA ASP A 437 2.53 -18.18 3.73
C ASP A 437 3.62 -18.82 4.59
N THR A 438 3.96 -20.06 4.27
CA THR A 438 4.90 -20.87 5.04
C THR A 438 6.14 -21.23 4.24
N LYS A 439 7.25 -21.49 4.91
CA LYS A 439 8.47 -22.01 4.29
C LYS A 439 8.86 -23.35 4.86
N ILE A 440 9.44 -24.20 4.02
CA ILE A 440 9.97 -25.50 4.39
C ILE A 440 11.50 -25.36 4.41
N PRO A 441 12.14 -25.24 5.59
CA PRO A 441 13.59 -25.13 5.70
C PRO A 441 14.30 -26.36 5.10
N TYR A 442 15.44 -26.16 4.49
CA TYR A 442 16.24 -27.27 3.97
C TYR A 442 16.95 -27.99 5.10
N SER A 443 16.97 -29.32 5.03
CA SER A 443 17.75 -30.10 5.97
C SER A 443 19.26 -29.81 5.81
N ALA A 444 20.02 -30.03 6.89
CA ALA A 444 21.49 -29.89 6.86
C ALA A 444 22.16 -30.70 5.74
N LYS A 445 21.64 -31.91 5.45
CA LYS A 445 22.10 -32.74 4.32
C LYS A 445 21.89 -32.00 2.99
N ARG A 446 20.72 -31.40 2.80
CA ARG A 446 20.39 -30.66 1.56
C ARG A 446 21.24 -29.41 1.43
N LEU A 447 21.39 -28.62 2.51
CA LEU A 447 22.23 -27.42 2.52
C LEU A 447 23.67 -27.75 2.15
N ARG A 448 24.25 -28.83 2.76
CA ARG A 448 25.61 -29.29 2.40
C ARG A 448 25.69 -29.79 0.96
N SER A 449 24.67 -30.47 0.46
CA SER A 449 24.65 -30.90 -0.93
C SER A 449 24.63 -29.73 -1.93
N MET A 450 23.91 -28.64 -1.60
CA MET A 450 23.79 -27.46 -2.46
C MET A 450 25.01 -26.52 -2.38
N TYR A 451 25.55 -26.37 -1.18
CA TYR A 451 26.52 -25.31 -0.89
C TYR A 451 27.87 -25.82 -0.40
N GLY A 452 27.98 -27.06 0.02
CA GLY A 452 29.18 -27.62 0.63
C GLY A 452 29.35 -27.20 2.09
N SER A 453 29.54 -25.91 2.36
CA SER A 453 29.70 -25.34 3.68
C SER A 453 28.89 -24.06 3.87
N TYR A 454 28.76 -23.63 5.15
CA TYR A 454 28.11 -22.35 5.49
C TYR A 454 28.88 -21.16 4.90
N GLU A 455 30.20 -21.17 4.94
CA GLU A 455 31.04 -20.10 4.40
C GLU A 455 30.81 -19.92 2.87
N ASN A 456 30.63 -21.03 2.16
CA ASN A 456 30.31 -20.97 0.74
C ASN A 456 28.89 -20.46 0.48
N TYR A 457 27.92 -20.87 1.30
CA TYR A 457 26.56 -20.34 1.28
C TYR A 457 26.59 -18.82 1.52
N GLN A 458 27.24 -18.36 2.57
CA GLN A 458 27.38 -16.94 2.91
C GLN A 458 28.04 -16.15 1.77
N ARG A 459 29.12 -16.66 1.17
CA ARG A 459 29.77 -16.01 0.02
C ARG A 459 28.81 -15.86 -1.17
N LYS A 460 28.04 -16.91 -1.48
CA LYS A 460 27.03 -16.85 -2.55
C LYS A 460 25.92 -15.85 -2.22
N PHE A 461 25.49 -15.80 -0.98
CA PHE A 461 24.48 -14.86 -0.52
C PHE A 461 24.96 -13.40 -0.65
N GLN A 462 26.22 -13.12 -0.29
CA GLN A 462 26.82 -11.79 -0.51
C GLN A 462 26.89 -11.43 -2.01
N ALA A 463 27.23 -12.37 -2.87
CA ALA A 463 27.19 -12.14 -4.32
C ALA A 463 25.77 -11.86 -4.84
N ALA A 464 24.76 -12.53 -4.29
CA ALA A 464 23.35 -12.26 -4.62
C ALA A 464 22.90 -10.86 -4.15
N LYS A 465 23.39 -10.39 -2.98
CA LYS A 465 23.14 -9.00 -2.53
C LYS A 465 23.71 -7.99 -3.51
N VAL A 466 24.95 -8.16 -3.96
CA VAL A 466 25.58 -7.29 -4.96
C VAL A 466 24.77 -7.27 -6.27
N THR A 467 24.29 -8.43 -6.70
CA THR A 467 23.45 -8.53 -7.90
C THR A 467 22.12 -7.80 -7.71
N ALA A 468 21.47 -7.97 -6.57
CA ALA A 468 20.20 -7.30 -6.26
C ALA A 468 20.35 -5.77 -6.22
N ILE A 469 21.47 -5.26 -5.67
CA ILE A 469 21.80 -3.83 -5.70
C ILE A 469 21.95 -3.34 -7.14
N ALA A 470 22.72 -4.04 -7.95
CA ALA A 470 22.93 -3.67 -9.36
C ALA A 470 21.64 -3.68 -10.19
N GLN A 471 20.68 -4.53 -9.81
CA GLN A 471 19.35 -4.62 -10.43
C GLN A 471 18.35 -3.59 -9.89
N GLY A 472 18.67 -2.85 -8.82
CA GLY A 472 17.76 -1.88 -8.19
C GLY A 472 16.68 -2.50 -7.29
N TYR A 473 16.92 -3.72 -6.77
CA TYR A 473 15.99 -4.43 -5.88
C TYR A 473 16.48 -4.53 -4.43
N LEU A 474 17.60 -3.90 -4.12
CA LEU A 474 18.15 -3.78 -2.77
C LEU A 474 18.98 -2.50 -2.71
N LEU A 475 18.81 -1.70 -1.66
CA LEU A 475 19.65 -0.52 -1.45
C LEU A 475 20.98 -0.92 -0.80
N PRO A 476 22.09 -0.20 -1.10
CA PRO A 476 23.39 -0.47 -0.48
C PRO A 476 23.35 -0.39 1.06
N GLU A 477 22.60 0.56 1.61
CA GLU A 477 22.43 0.77 3.04
C GLU A 477 21.70 -0.41 3.69
N ASP A 478 20.61 -0.86 3.09
CA ASP A 478 19.77 -1.97 3.59
C ASP A 478 20.50 -3.31 3.45
N SER A 479 21.39 -3.43 2.43
CA SER A 479 22.19 -4.62 2.26
C SER A 479 23.12 -4.91 3.43
N LYS A 480 23.52 -3.87 4.20
CA LYS A 480 24.36 -4.02 5.39
C LYS A 480 23.64 -4.73 6.53
N GLN A 481 22.31 -4.62 6.57
CA GLN A 481 21.44 -5.20 7.59
C GLN A 481 20.87 -6.57 7.16
N LEU A 482 20.93 -6.89 5.86
CA LEU A 482 20.39 -8.14 5.34
C LEU A 482 21.35 -9.29 5.65
N GLU A 483 20.95 -10.15 6.60
CA GLU A 483 21.68 -11.35 6.97
C GLU A 483 21.25 -12.57 6.14
N PRO A 484 22.13 -13.58 5.97
CA PRO A 484 21.77 -14.85 5.37
C PRO A 484 20.66 -15.57 6.16
N VAL A 485 19.72 -16.19 5.43
CA VAL A 485 18.58 -16.89 6.07
C VAL A 485 19.01 -18.11 6.86
N ALA A 486 19.93 -18.94 6.31
CA ALA A 486 20.49 -20.06 7.06
C ALA A 486 21.65 -19.60 7.94
N ARG A 487 21.81 -20.29 9.07
CA ARG A 487 22.83 -20.07 10.08
C ARG A 487 23.87 -21.22 10.07
N PRO A 488 25.04 -21.06 10.72
CA PRO A 488 26.04 -22.13 10.78
C PRO A 488 25.53 -23.46 11.35
N GLU A 489 24.62 -23.41 12.33
CA GLU A 489 24.00 -24.57 12.95
C GLU A 489 23.12 -25.37 11.99
N ASP A 490 22.47 -24.71 11.02
CA ASP A 490 21.60 -25.37 10.04
C ASP A 490 22.42 -26.32 9.11
N PHE A 491 23.73 -26.12 9.02
CA PHE A 491 24.65 -26.98 8.26
C PHE A 491 25.16 -28.19 9.05
N ARG A 492 25.00 -28.21 10.38
CA ARG A 492 25.60 -29.26 11.23
C ARG A 492 24.74 -30.50 11.33
N GLY A 493 23.44 -30.42 11.22
CA GLY A 493 22.50 -31.53 11.48
C GLY A 493 22.34 -31.76 12.97
N SER A 494 21.13 -32.00 13.43
CA SER A 494 20.87 -32.56 14.76
C SER A 494 21.52 -33.93 14.86
N HIS A 495 22.37 -34.13 15.87
CA HIS A 495 22.87 -35.42 16.28
C HIS A 495 21.77 -36.32 16.79
#